data_0d5725e621786923ef61cb5c19031ad3
#
_entry.id   0d5725e621786923ef61cb5c19031ad3
#
_cell.length_a   1.000
_cell.length_b   1.000
_cell.length_c   1.000
_cell.angle_alpha   90.00
_cell.angle_beta   90.00
_cell.angle_gamma   90.00
#
_symmetry.space_group_name_H-M   'P 1'
#
loop_
_entity.id
_entity.type
_entity.pdbx_description
1 polymer ?
#
loop_
_entity_poly.entity_id
_entity_poly.type
_entity_poly.pdbx_seq_one_letter_code
_entity_poly.pdbx_strand_id
1 'polypeptide(L)'
;RDPGAYSWEPWPTGYDSDICAELAVNNPSVTATMAREVEPKLANNFLKSDNPGVVMTSAEVKFLMAEATVKKWNVGSALAEDLYKQGVRAAMDFLTDNYDCTATTDAEFDTFIQDKGAFGHTDNQKLEAINTQA
;
A
#
# COMPACT_ATOMS: atom_id res chain seq x y z
N ARG A 1 8.66 -7.38 2.11
CA ARG A 1 9.78 -7.48 3.06
C ARG A 1 9.27 -8.14 4.33
N ASP A 2 10.06 -9.03 4.94
CA ASP A 2 9.73 -9.64 6.22
C ASP A 2 9.73 -8.56 7.32
N PRO A 3 8.59 -8.23 7.93
CA PRO A 3 8.50 -7.19 8.95
C PRO A 3 9.13 -7.59 10.29
N GLY A 4 9.58 -8.84 10.43
CA GLY A 4 10.10 -9.36 11.68
C GLY A 4 11.55 -8.99 12.00
N ALA A 5 12.32 -8.50 11.03
CA ALA A 5 13.77 -8.35 11.20
C ALA A 5 14.27 -6.90 11.30
N TYR A 6 13.55 -5.90 10.73
CA TYR A 6 14.06 -4.52 10.66
C TYR A 6 12.92 -3.49 10.72
N SER A 7 13.17 -2.35 11.36
CA SER A 7 12.27 -1.20 11.32
C SER A 7 12.18 -0.64 9.89
N TRP A 8 11.00 -0.16 9.51
CA TRP A 8 10.77 0.54 8.23
C TRP A 8 11.32 1.96 8.32
N GLU A 9 12.63 2.10 8.32
CA GLU A 9 13.26 3.41 8.28
C GLU A 9 13.52 3.80 6.82
N PRO A 10 13.12 5.02 6.41
CA PRO A 10 13.43 5.50 5.07
C PRO A 10 14.95 5.70 4.96
N TRP A 11 15.49 5.43 3.78
CA TRP A 11 16.88 5.73 3.47
C TRP A 11 17.09 7.24 3.56
N PRO A 12 18.08 7.73 4.33
CA PRO A 12 18.36 9.16 4.40
C PRO A 12 18.79 9.69 3.04
N THR A 13 18.17 10.78 2.60
CA THR A 13 18.47 11.42 1.32
C THR A 13 19.95 11.86 1.28
N GLY A 14 20.66 11.51 0.21
CA GLY A 14 22.06 11.88 0.01
C GLY A 14 23.08 10.85 0.50
N TYR A 15 22.64 9.70 0.99
CA TYR A 15 23.54 8.60 1.35
C TYR A 15 23.94 7.82 0.09
N ASP A 16 25.22 7.80 -0.21
CA ASP A 16 25.83 6.97 -1.24
C ASP A 16 26.65 5.81 -0.64
N SER A 17 27.33 5.06 -1.50
CA SER A 17 28.14 3.91 -1.06
C SER A 17 29.29 4.30 -0.12
N ASP A 18 29.82 5.51 -0.27
CA ASP A 18 30.99 5.98 0.47
C ASP A 18 30.56 6.42 1.87
N ILE A 19 29.45 7.14 1.98
CA ILE A 19 28.85 7.51 3.29
C ILE A 19 28.40 6.26 4.05
N CYS A 20 27.86 5.24 3.38
CA CYS A 20 27.51 3.97 4.02
C CYS A 20 28.74 3.22 4.56
N ALA A 21 29.87 3.27 3.84
CA ALA A 21 31.13 2.70 4.29
C ALA A 21 31.69 3.45 5.50
N GLU A 22 31.62 4.78 5.48
CA GLU A 22 32.06 5.66 6.58
C GLU A 22 31.22 5.47 7.85
N LEU A 23 29.90 5.32 7.70
CA LEU A 23 29.01 4.95 8.82
C LEU A 23 29.36 3.61 9.45
N ALA A 24 29.71 2.60 8.63
CA ALA A 24 30.12 1.30 9.12
C ALA A 24 31.44 1.36 9.90
N VAL A 25 32.36 2.25 9.52
CA VAL A 25 33.63 2.49 10.24
C VAL A 25 33.38 3.15 11.60
N ASN A 26 32.47 4.13 11.64
CA ASN A 26 32.17 4.92 12.84
C ASN A 26 31.18 4.22 13.79
N ASN A 27 30.48 3.20 13.34
CA ASN A 27 29.54 2.43 14.14
C ASN A 27 29.79 0.91 13.98
N PRO A 28 30.59 0.30 14.87
CA PRO A 28 30.98 -1.11 14.76
C PRO A 28 29.81 -2.11 14.74
N SER A 29 28.63 -1.68 15.17
CA SER A 29 27.41 -2.51 15.12
C SER A 29 26.69 -2.47 13.77
N VAL A 30 27.13 -1.61 12.84
CA VAL A 30 26.55 -1.47 11.50
C VAL A 30 27.60 -1.84 10.45
N THR A 31 27.37 -2.89 9.70
CA THR A 31 28.20 -3.20 8.53
C THR A 31 27.69 -2.45 7.30
N ALA A 32 28.58 -2.17 6.34
CA ALA A 32 28.17 -1.55 5.06
C ALA A 32 27.06 -2.37 4.34
N THR A 33 27.05 -3.68 4.53
CA THR A 33 25.99 -4.58 4.03
C THR A 33 24.69 -4.34 4.78
N MET A 34 24.72 -4.22 6.11
CA MET A 34 23.53 -3.94 6.91
C MET A 34 22.93 -2.57 6.60
N ALA A 35 23.76 -1.54 6.36
CA ALA A 35 23.29 -0.23 5.95
C ALA A 35 22.52 -0.28 4.62
N ARG A 36 22.92 -1.15 3.68
CA ARG A 36 22.20 -1.39 2.42
C ARG A 36 20.98 -2.29 2.56
N GLU A 37 20.96 -3.19 3.52
CA GLU A 37 19.84 -4.13 3.76
C GLU A 37 18.66 -3.45 4.47
N VAL A 38 18.89 -2.35 5.17
CA VAL A 38 17.84 -1.54 5.83
C VAL A 38 17.02 -0.73 4.81
N GLU A 39 17.58 -0.52 3.61
CA GLU A 39 16.94 0.24 2.54
C GLU A 39 15.62 -0.43 2.09
N PRO A 40 14.50 0.30 2.07
CA PRO A 40 13.25 -0.22 1.53
C PRO A 40 13.41 -0.43 0.02
N LYS A 41 13.53 -1.69 -0.40
CA LYS A 41 13.64 -2.08 -1.80
C LYS A 41 12.28 -2.49 -2.33
N LEU A 42 12.02 -2.17 -3.59
CA LEU A 42 10.93 -2.80 -4.32
C LEU A 42 11.15 -4.31 -4.36
N ALA A 43 10.11 -5.08 -4.11
CA ALA A 43 10.18 -6.52 -4.26
C ALA A 43 10.44 -6.88 -5.74
N ASN A 44 11.15 -7.99 -5.99
CA ASN A 44 11.57 -8.39 -7.33
C ASN A 44 10.43 -8.56 -8.33
N ASN A 45 9.24 -8.93 -7.85
CA ASN A 45 8.04 -9.05 -8.67
C ASN A 45 7.57 -7.71 -9.28
N PHE A 46 7.89 -6.57 -8.65
CA PHE A 46 7.64 -5.23 -9.21
C PHE A 46 8.71 -4.75 -10.19
N LEU A 47 9.84 -5.45 -10.27
CA LEU A 47 10.99 -5.08 -11.13
C LEU A 47 11.04 -5.83 -12.45
N LYS A 48 10.04 -6.66 -12.77
CA LYS A 48 9.97 -7.40 -14.02
C LYS A 48 9.73 -6.45 -15.19
N SER A 49 10.42 -6.69 -16.30
CA SER A 49 10.34 -5.85 -17.51
C SER A 49 9.01 -5.98 -18.27
N ASP A 50 8.24 -7.03 -17.98
CA ASP A 50 6.94 -7.33 -18.59
C ASP A 50 5.75 -6.97 -17.68
N ASN A 51 5.99 -6.28 -16.57
CA ASN A 51 4.92 -5.78 -15.71
C ASN A 51 4.01 -4.81 -16.48
N PRO A 52 2.69 -4.90 -16.24
CA PRO A 52 1.73 -4.05 -16.94
C PRO A 52 1.91 -2.57 -16.56
N GLY A 53 1.81 -1.69 -17.55
CA GLY A 53 1.67 -0.26 -17.33
C GLY A 53 0.26 0.07 -16.87
N VAL A 54 0.12 0.59 -15.64
CA VAL A 54 -1.18 0.92 -15.06
C VAL A 54 -1.59 2.32 -15.44
N VAL A 55 -2.76 2.47 -16.05
CA VAL A 55 -3.36 3.79 -16.37
C VAL A 55 -4.45 4.11 -15.37
N MET A 56 -5.32 3.16 -15.07
CA MET A 56 -6.41 3.25 -14.09
C MET A 56 -6.79 1.84 -13.65
N THR A 57 -7.04 1.68 -12.36
CA THR A 57 -7.47 0.40 -11.79
C THR A 57 -8.97 0.35 -11.54
N SER A 58 -9.54 -0.84 -11.45
CA SER A 58 -10.92 -1.01 -11.00
C SER A 58 -11.12 -0.53 -9.55
N ALA A 59 -10.07 -0.59 -8.73
CA ALA A 59 -10.07 -0.07 -7.37
C ALA A 59 -10.30 1.44 -7.34
N GLU A 60 -9.55 2.22 -8.15
CA GLU A 60 -9.72 3.67 -8.26
C GLU A 60 -11.14 4.05 -8.68
N VAL A 61 -11.71 3.35 -9.66
CA VAL A 61 -13.11 3.58 -10.08
C VAL A 61 -14.08 3.36 -8.92
N LYS A 62 -13.87 2.30 -8.12
CA LYS A 62 -14.71 2.02 -6.95
C LYS A 62 -14.58 3.09 -5.87
N PHE A 63 -13.37 3.58 -5.60
CA PHE A 63 -13.14 4.66 -4.65
C PHE A 63 -13.78 5.97 -5.11
N LEU A 64 -13.65 6.33 -6.40
CA LEU A 64 -14.32 7.50 -6.96
C LEU A 64 -15.86 7.40 -6.86
N MET A 65 -16.43 6.22 -7.12
CA MET A 65 -17.86 5.99 -6.95
C MET A 65 -18.29 6.07 -5.48
N ALA A 66 -17.49 5.54 -4.55
CA ALA A 66 -17.75 5.64 -3.11
C ALA A 66 -17.73 7.10 -2.65
N GLU A 67 -16.74 7.88 -3.08
CA GLU A 67 -16.64 9.31 -2.80
C GLU A 67 -17.86 10.08 -3.34
N ALA A 68 -18.22 9.86 -4.60
CA ALA A 68 -19.38 10.47 -5.22
C ALA A 68 -20.69 10.13 -4.47
N THR A 69 -20.82 8.89 -3.98
CA THR A 69 -21.97 8.46 -3.18
C THR A 69 -22.00 9.19 -1.83
N VAL A 70 -20.85 9.33 -1.13
CA VAL A 70 -20.78 10.11 0.12
C VAL A 70 -21.16 11.56 -0.13
N LYS A 71 -20.74 12.15 -1.25
CA LYS A 71 -21.11 13.51 -1.69
C LYS A 71 -22.54 13.63 -2.23
N LYS A 72 -23.31 12.53 -2.21
CA LYS A 72 -24.72 12.48 -2.67
C LYS A 72 -24.90 12.81 -4.15
N TRP A 73 -23.89 12.51 -4.97
CA TRP A 73 -24.02 12.59 -6.42
C TRP A 73 -24.79 11.37 -6.94
N ASN A 74 -25.48 11.53 -8.05
CA ASN A 74 -26.26 10.44 -8.65
C ASN A 74 -25.33 9.49 -9.45
N VAL A 75 -24.75 8.52 -8.78
CA VAL A 75 -23.83 7.51 -9.35
C VAL A 75 -24.35 6.07 -9.23
N GLY A 76 -25.64 5.93 -8.97
CA GLY A 76 -26.30 4.63 -8.79
C GLY A 76 -26.82 4.43 -7.37
N SER A 77 -27.30 3.22 -7.08
CA SER A 77 -27.93 2.85 -5.80
C SER A 77 -27.03 2.09 -4.83
N ALA A 78 -25.77 1.87 -5.19
CA ALA A 78 -24.82 1.14 -4.32
C ALA A 78 -24.47 1.97 -3.08
N LEU A 79 -24.29 1.30 -1.93
CA LEU A 79 -23.85 1.96 -0.71
C LEU A 79 -22.37 2.33 -0.79
N ALA A 80 -22.01 3.50 -0.26
CA ALA A 80 -20.63 3.98 -0.27
C ALA A 80 -19.66 3.01 0.43
N GLU A 81 -20.10 2.37 1.52
CA GLU A 81 -19.30 1.38 2.23
C GLU A 81 -19.05 0.12 1.40
N ASP A 82 -20.04 -0.35 0.66
CA ASP A 82 -19.89 -1.52 -0.21
C ASP A 82 -18.92 -1.22 -1.37
N LEU A 83 -19.04 -0.03 -1.97
CA LEU A 83 -18.12 0.43 -3.02
C LEU A 83 -16.70 0.57 -2.50
N TYR A 84 -16.52 1.11 -1.29
CA TYR A 84 -15.22 1.21 -0.63
C TYR A 84 -14.59 -0.18 -0.39
N LYS A 85 -15.34 -1.12 0.21
CA LYS A 85 -14.87 -2.50 0.42
C LYS A 85 -14.51 -3.20 -0.89
N GLN A 86 -15.32 -2.99 -1.94
CA GLN A 86 -15.00 -3.51 -3.28
C GLN A 86 -13.73 -2.89 -3.85
N GLY A 87 -13.48 -1.59 -3.60
CA GLY A 87 -12.26 -0.91 -4.00
C GLY A 87 -11.03 -1.50 -3.32
N VAL A 88 -11.08 -1.67 -1.99
CA VAL A 88 -9.98 -2.29 -1.22
C VAL A 88 -9.71 -3.71 -1.70
N ARG A 89 -10.76 -4.53 -1.90
CA ARG A 89 -10.59 -5.90 -2.42
C ARG A 89 -9.96 -5.88 -3.81
N ALA A 90 -10.46 -5.05 -4.72
CA ALA A 90 -9.93 -4.95 -6.07
C ALA A 90 -8.46 -4.49 -6.11
N ALA A 91 -8.03 -3.65 -5.16
CA ALA A 91 -6.62 -3.25 -5.03
C ALA A 91 -5.74 -4.44 -4.60
N MET A 92 -6.21 -5.26 -3.65
CA MET A 92 -5.49 -6.46 -3.21
C MET A 92 -5.40 -7.51 -4.33
N ASP A 93 -6.52 -7.77 -5.01
CA ASP A 93 -6.59 -8.72 -6.13
C ASP A 93 -5.70 -8.27 -7.29
N PHE A 94 -5.66 -6.96 -7.57
CA PHE A 94 -4.78 -6.39 -8.59
C PHE A 94 -3.30 -6.71 -8.35
N LEU A 95 -2.82 -6.65 -7.11
CA LEU A 95 -1.44 -7.00 -6.76
C LEU A 95 -1.17 -8.50 -6.94
N THR A 96 -2.14 -9.34 -6.63
CA THR A 96 -2.06 -10.79 -6.86
C THR A 96 -2.01 -11.13 -8.34
N ASP A 97 -2.93 -10.54 -9.12
CA ASP A 97 -3.12 -10.89 -10.54
C ASP A 97 -1.99 -10.37 -11.43
N ASN A 98 -1.37 -9.24 -11.08
CA ASN A 98 -0.42 -8.56 -11.95
C ASN A 98 1.04 -8.61 -11.46
N TYR A 99 1.26 -8.85 -10.15
CA TYR A 99 2.60 -8.78 -9.57
C TYR A 99 2.97 -10.03 -8.78
N ASP A 100 2.28 -11.14 -8.96
CA ASP A 100 2.54 -12.40 -8.24
C ASP A 100 2.61 -12.23 -6.70
N CYS A 101 1.85 -11.30 -6.15
CA CYS A 101 1.73 -11.16 -4.71
C CYS A 101 0.87 -12.30 -4.14
N THR A 102 1.11 -12.66 -2.89
CA THR A 102 0.27 -13.66 -2.22
C THR A 102 -1.16 -13.16 -2.12
N ALA A 103 -2.12 -14.01 -2.52
CA ALA A 103 -3.54 -13.68 -2.44
C ALA A 103 -3.97 -13.44 -0.99
N THR A 104 -4.72 -12.36 -0.78
CA THR A 104 -5.30 -12.03 0.53
C THR A 104 -6.53 -12.89 0.78
N THR A 105 -6.55 -13.63 1.87
CA THR A 105 -7.71 -14.42 2.29
C THR A 105 -8.87 -13.54 2.77
N ASP A 106 -10.09 -14.07 2.77
CA ASP A 106 -11.26 -13.32 3.26
C ASP A 106 -11.12 -12.93 4.73
N ALA A 107 -10.53 -13.80 5.56
CA ALA A 107 -10.28 -13.52 6.97
C ALA A 107 -9.27 -12.35 7.18
N GLU A 108 -8.21 -12.30 6.37
CA GLU A 108 -7.25 -11.20 6.40
C GLU A 108 -7.88 -9.89 5.92
N PHE A 109 -8.70 -9.96 4.87
CA PHE A 109 -9.45 -8.82 4.37
C PHE A 109 -10.41 -8.28 5.42
N ASP A 110 -11.20 -9.13 6.07
CA ASP A 110 -12.13 -8.74 7.11
C ASP A 110 -11.41 -8.12 8.31
N THR A 111 -10.26 -8.69 8.70
CA THR A 111 -9.41 -8.14 9.76
C THR A 111 -8.90 -6.75 9.38
N PHE A 112 -8.43 -6.56 8.14
CA PHE A 112 -7.97 -5.26 7.65
C PHE A 112 -9.09 -4.22 7.69
N ILE A 113 -10.29 -4.57 7.21
CA ILE A 113 -11.46 -3.66 7.18
C ILE A 113 -11.90 -3.26 8.60
N GLN A 114 -11.78 -4.17 9.57
CA GLN A 114 -12.15 -3.90 10.96
C GLN A 114 -11.13 -3.01 11.69
N ASP A 115 -9.87 -3.11 11.35
CA ASP A 115 -8.76 -2.37 12.00
C ASP A 115 -8.39 -1.11 11.19
N LYS A 116 -7.55 -1.28 10.19
CA LYS A 116 -6.93 -0.17 9.44
C LYS A 116 -7.78 0.38 8.30
N GLY A 117 -8.67 -0.44 7.76
CA GLY A 117 -9.57 -0.10 6.66
C GLY A 117 -10.98 0.31 7.11
N ALA A 118 -11.18 0.72 8.36
CA ALA A 118 -12.50 1.09 8.87
C ALA A 118 -13.07 2.30 8.11
N PHE A 119 -14.31 2.15 7.58
CA PHE A 119 -14.93 3.17 6.71
C PHE A 119 -15.38 4.44 7.47
N GLY A 120 -15.55 4.37 8.80
CA GLY A 120 -16.00 5.49 9.62
C GLY A 120 -17.52 5.73 9.53
N HIS A 121 -18.00 6.65 10.38
CA HIS A 121 -19.44 6.92 10.55
C HIS A 121 -19.87 8.26 9.96
N THR A 122 -19.06 9.30 10.09
CA THR A 122 -19.35 10.63 9.55
C THR A 122 -18.88 10.77 8.10
N ASP A 123 -19.48 11.67 7.32
CA ASP A 123 -19.09 11.88 5.92
C ASP A 123 -17.60 12.27 5.80
N ASN A 124 -17.04 13.05 6.74
CA ASN A 124 -15.63 13.38 6.75
C ASN A 124 -14.74 12.15 7.00
N GLN A 125 -15.09 11.29 7.97
CA GLN A 125 -14.35 10.05 8.22
C GLN A 125 -14.42 9.09 7.04
N LYS A 126 -15.56 9.01 6.35
CA LYS A 126 -15.71 8.21 5.14
C LYS A 126 -14.83 8.70 4.00
N LEU A 127 -14.81 10.03 3.78
CA LEU A 127 -13.93 10.64 2.77
C LEU A 127 -12.45 10.46 3.12
N GLU A 128 -12.07 10.56 4.39
CA GLU A 128 -10.72 10.28 4.86
C GLU A 128 -10.32 8.83 4.60
N ALA A 129 -11.19 7.87 4.92
CA ALA A 129 -10.94 6.45 4.66
C ALA A 129 -10.75 6.17 3.15
N ILE A 130 -11.61 6.75 2.30
CA ILE A 130 -11.50 6.61 0.84
C ILE A 130 -10.16 7.19 0.36
N ASN A 131 -9.83 8.42 0.74
CA ASN A 131 -8.62 9.09 0.29
C ASN A 131 -7.32 8.44 0.81
N THR A 132 -7.40 7.73 1.92
CA THR A 132 -6.23 6.99 2.47
C THR A 132 -5.94 5.73 1.68
N GLN A 133 -6.94 5.13 1.06
CA GLN A 133 -6.81 3.86 0.31
C GLN A 133 -6.71 4.08 -1.22
N ALA A 134 -7.18 5.22 -1.73
CA ALA A 134 -7.07 5.56 -3.15
C ALA A 134 -5.65 6.02 -3.51
#